data_6ae6c3574b86fd3c83a8912d12842905
#
_entry.id   6ae6c3574b86fd3c83a8912d12842905
#
_cell.length_a   1.000
_cell.length_b   1.000
_cell.length_c   1.000
_cell.angle_alpha   90.00
_cell.angle_beta   90.00
_cell.angle_gamma   90.00
#
_symmetry.space_group_name_H-M   'P 1'
#
loop_
_entity.id
_entity.type
_entity.pdbx_description
1 polymer ?
#
loop_
_entity_poly.entity_id
_entity_poly.type
_entity_poly.pdbx_seq_one_letter_code
_entity_poly.pdbx_strand_id
1 'polypeptide(L)'
;MIRIEYKKKYLVTGGSGFLGGELITRILDHGGEVVTVARNEGQLIKLKQKFPSVQIETGDITNKFSVHRVMKGITGVFHLAAFKH
;
A
#
# COMPACT_ATOMS: atom_id res chain seq x y z
N MET A 1 12.57 -13.86 2.82
CA MET A 1 11.32 -13.97 3.59
C MET A 1 10.88 -12.61 4.10
N ILE A 2 9.62 -12.27 3.91
CA ILE A 2 9.07 -11.01 4.37
C ILE A 2 8.71 -11.11 5.85
N ARG A 3 9.15 -10.15 6.63
CA ARG A 3 8.85 -10.10 8.04
C ARG A 3 7.89 -8.96 8.32
N ILE A 4 6.69 -9.29 8.78
CA ILE A 4 5.69 -8.30 9.15
C ILE A 4 5.68 -8.14 10.66
N GLU A 5 5.87 -6.92 11.12
CA GLU A 5 5.90 -6.63 12.54
C GLU A 5 4.58 -6.04 13.01
N TYR A 6 4.17 -6.43 14.19
CA TYR A 6 2.92 -5.98 14.78
C TYR A 6 2.93 -4.46 14.97
N LYS A 7 1.83 -3.81 14.58
CA LYS A 7 1.63 -2.36 14.69
C LYS A 7 2.64 -1.50 13.93
N LYS A 8 3.37 -2.11 13.01
CA LYS A 8 4.22 -1.34 12.10
C LYS A 8 3.43 -0.98 10.86
N LYS A 9 3.85 0.09 10.21
CA LYS A 9 3.14 0.63 9.07
C LYS A 9 3.92 0.38 7.79
N TYR A 10 3.24 -0.12 6.79
CA TYR A 10 3.86 -0.48 5.51
C TYR A 10 3.18 0.24 4.37
N LEU A 11 4.00 0.74 3.45
CA LEU A 11 3.51 1.33 2.22
C LEU A 11 3.52 0.27 1.14
N VAL A 12 2.37 0.06 0.50
CA VAL A 12 2.25 -0.89 -0.61
C VAL A 12 1.87 -0.11 -1.85
N THR A 13 2.70 -0.15 -2.89
CA THR A 13 2.36 0.41 -4.18
C THR A 13 1.89 -0.71 -5.08
N GLY A 14 0.93 -0.42 -5.96
CA GLY A 14 0.34 -1.45 -6.80
C GLY A 14 -0.59 -2.39 -6.03
N GLY A 15 -1.15 -1.91 -4.91
CA GLY A 15 -1.98 -2.72 -4.03
C GLY A 15 -3.31 -3.15 -4.62
N SER A 16 -3.72 -2.56 -5.73
CA SER A 16 -4.99 -2.91 -6.36
C SER A 16 -4.91 -4.20 -7.18
N GLY A 17 -3.71 -4.72 -7.44
CA GLY A 17 -3.55 -5.95 -8.20
C GLY A 17 -3.70 -7.19 -7.32
N PHE A 18 -3.65 -8.36 -7.95
CA PHE A 18 -3.81 -9.63 -7.25
C PHE A 18 -2.73 -9.81 -6.16
N LEU A 19 -1.47 -9.61 -6.54
CA LEU A 19 -0.37 -9.75 -5.57
C LEU A 19 -0.46 -8.72 -4.44
N GLY A 20 -0.90 -7.51 -4.78
CA GLY A 20 -1.10 -6.47 -3.78
C GLY A 20 -2.13 -6.87 -2.76
N GLY A 21 -3.26 -7.43 -3.20
CA GLY A 21 -4.30 -7.90 -2.31
C GLY A 21 -3.83 -9.00 -1.38
N GLU A 22 -3.04 -9.94 -1.90
CA GLU A 22 -2.47 -11.02 -1.10
C GLU A 22 -1.54 -10.47 -0.02
N LEU A 23 -0.68 -9.54 -0.40
CA LEU A 23 0.27 -8.95 0.53
C LEU A 23 -0.43 -8.13 1.61
N ILE A 24 -1.41 -7.33 1.22
CA ILE A 24 -2.18 -6.53 2.17
C ILE A 24 -2.86 -7.43 3.19
N THR A 25 -3.48 -8.52 2.72
CA THR A 25 -4.11 -9.49 3.62
C THR A 25 -3.11 -10.02 4.64
N ARG A 26 -1.91 -10.40 4.20
CA ARG A 26 -0.88 -10.89 5.09
C ARG A 26 -0.47 -9.87 6.13
N ILE A 27 -0.25 -8.63 5.69
CA ILE A 27 0.17 -7.58 6.61
C ILE A 27 -0.90 -7.36 7.67
N LEU A 28 -2.15 -7.26 7.26
CA LEU A 28 -3.25 -7.02 8.20
C LEU A 28 -3.44 -8.20 9.15
N ASP A 29 -3.30 -9.42 8.64
CA ASP A 29 -3.42 -10.62 9.48
C ASP A 29 -2.34 -10.69 10.55
N HIS A 30 -1.20 -10.09 10.31
CA HIS A 30 -0.11 -10.05 11.29
C HIS A 30 -0.15 -8.79 12.16
N GLY A 31 -1.22 -8.03 12.09
CA GLY A 31 -1.40 -6.85 12.91
C GLY A 31 -0.69 -5.60 12.41
N GLY A 32 -0.16 -5.64 11.18
CA GLY A 32 0.46 -4.47 10.59
C GLY A 32 -0.58 -3.51 10.03
N GLU A 33 -0.17 -2.29 9.75
CA GLU A 33 -0.99 -1.29 9.09
C GLU A 33 -0.52 -1.08 7.67
N VAL A 34 -1.43 -0.71 6.79
CA VAL A 34 -1.11 -0.54 5.37
C VAL A 34 -1.56 0.82 4.88
N VAL A 35 -0.66 1.46 4.16
CA VAL A 35 -0.97 2.64 3.34
C VAL A 35 -0.73 2.25 1.90
N THR A 36 -1.65 2.58 1.02
CA THR A 36 -1.44 2.37 -0.40
C THR A 36 -1.62 3.67 -1.15
N VAL A 37 -0.84 3.85 -2.21
CA VAL A 37 -0.87 5.06 -3.00
C VAL A 37 -0.99 4.70 -4.47
N ALA A 38 -1.82 5.43 -5.19
CA ALA A 38 -1.98 5.25 -6.63
C ALA A 38 -2.54 6.53 -7.22
N ARG A 39 -2.39 6.67 -8.53
CA ARG A 39 -2.96 7.82 -9.24
C ARG A 39 -4.43 7.63 -9.57
N ASN A 40 -4.87 6.39 -9.66
CA ASN A 40 -6.24 6.06 -10.06
C ASN A 40 -7.15 5.91 -8.84
N GLU A 41 -8.01 6.89 -8.65
CA GLU A 41 -8.95 6.92 -7.53
C GLU A 41 -9.93 5.75 -7.54
N GLY A 42 -10.37 5.34 -8.73
CA GLY A 42 -11.30 4.22 -8.84
C GLY A 42 -10.74 2.93 -8.27
N GLN A 43 -9.45 2.68 -8.52
CA GLN A 43 -8.78 1.50 -7.98
C GLN A 43 -8.66 1.59 -6.46
N LEU A 44 -8.39 2.78 -5.94
CA LEU A 44 -8.29 2.99 -4.50
C LEU A 44 -9.63 2.78 -3.81
N ILE A 45 -10.71 3.21 -4.43
CA ILE A 45 -12.04 3.02 -3.88
C ILE A 45 -12.36 1.53 -3.77
N LYS A 46 -12.08 0.75 -4.80
CA LYS A 46 -12.29 -0.69 -4.78
C LYS A 46 -11.47 -1.35 -3.68
N LEU A 47 -10.23 -0.92 -3.54
CA LEU A 47 -9.35 -1.44 -2.52
C LEU A 47 -9.88 -1.14 -1.13
N LYS A 48 -10.39 0.07 -0.92
CA LYS A 48 -10.95 0.47 0.36
C LYS A 48 -12.19 -0.34 0.73
N GLN A 49 -12.99 -0.68 -0.26
CA GLN A 49 -14.15 -1.53 -0.04
C GLN A 49 -13.74 -2.93 0.42
N LYS A 50 -12.67 -3.46 -0.16
CA LYS A 50 -12.18 -4.78 0.20
C LYS A 50 -11.40 -4.77 1.52
N PHE A 51 -10.66 -3.70 1.78
CA PHE A 51 -9.84 -3.56 2.98
C PHE A 51 -10.14 -2.23 3.67
N PRO A 52 -11.23 -2.16 4.44
CA PRO A 52 -11.64 -0.86 5.03
C PRO A 52 -10.61 -0.21 5.94
N SER A 53 -9.73 -0.99 6.55
CA SER A 53 -8.72 -0.46 7.47
C SER A 53 -7.49 0.10 6.76
N VAL A 54 -7.35 -0.12 5.46
CA VAL A 54 -6.21 0.38 4.71
C VAL A 54 -6.37 1.87 4.49
N GLN A 55 -5.29 2.61 4.76
CA GLN A 55 -5.24 4.04 4.45
C GLN A 55 -4.91 4.21 2.98
N ILE A 56 -5.70 4.96 2.26
CA ILE A 56 -5.45 5.20 0.84
C ILE A 56 -5.05 6.65 0.61
N GLU A 57 -4.11 6.84 -0.31
CA GLU A 57 -3.63 8.15 -0.69
C GLU A 57 -3.57 8.24 -2.20
N THR A 58 -4.14 9.30 -2.76
CA THR A 58 -3.96 9.56 -4.19
C THR A 58 -2.68 10.35 -4.37
N GLY A 59 -1.91 9.99 -5.38
CA GLY A 59 -0.68 10.70 -5.65
C GLY A 59 0.15 10.00 -6.68
N ASP A 60 1.24 10.63 -7.03
CA ASP A 60 2.18 10.13 -8.01
C ASP A 60 3.49 9.77 -7.30
N ILE A 61 3.85 8.49 -7.31
CA ILE A 61 5.06 8.03 -6.64
C ILE A 61 6.34 8.56 -7.30
N THR A 62 6.21 9.15 -8.47
CA THR A 62 7.35 9.82 -9.10
C THR A 62 7.53 11.25 -8.60
N ASN A 63 6.56 11.76 -7.85
CA ASN A 63 6.61 13.11 -7.30
C ASN A 63 7.21 13.07 -5.90
N LYS A 64 8.30 13.81 -5.72
CA LYS A 64 9.02 13.86 -4.45
C LYS A 64 8.16 14.24 -3.26
N PHE A 65 7.29 15.21 -3.45
CA PHE A 65 6.44 15.70 -2.35
C PHE A 65 5.42 14.65 -1.95
N SER A 66 4.83 13.96 -2.93
CA SER A 66 3.88 12.89 -2.64
C SER A 66 4.54 11.74 -1.90
N VAL A 67 5.72 11.34 -2.35
CA VAL A 67 6.47 10.25 -1.69
C VAL A 67 6.84 10.65 -0.27
N HIS A 68 7.36 11.85 -0.09
CA HIS A 68 7.75 12.31 1.24
C HIS A 68 6.57 12.29 2.20
N ARG A 69 5.42 12.76 1.73
CA ARG A 69 4.22 12.81 2.56
C ARG A 69 3.75 11.42 2.99
N VAL A 70 3.71 10.47 2.06
CA VAL A 70 3.20 9.13 2.38
C VAL A 70 4.21 8.28 3.12
N MET A 71 5.48 8.61 3.07
CA MET A 71 6.52 7.85 3.78
C MET A 71 6.58 8.13 5.27
N LYS A 72 5.87 9.13 5.74
CA LYS A 72 5.91 9.49 7.15
C LYS A 72 5.35 8.36 8.01
N GLY A 73 6.17 7.88 8.95
CA GLY A 73 5.77 6.79 9.82
C GLY A 73 5.84 5.41 9.20
N ILE A 74 6.34 5.31 7.98
CA ILE A 74 6.42 4.03 7.28
C ILE A 74 7.65 3.24 7.74
N THR A 75 7.44 1.98 8.07
CA THR A 75 8.51 1.07 8.47
C THR A 75 9.13 0.35 7.28
N GLY A 76 8.30 -0.03 6.31
CA GLY A 76 8.79 -0.75 5.13
C GLY A 76 7.95 -0.44 3.91
N VAL A 77 8.52 -0.68 2.74
CA VAL A 77 7.86 -0.41 1.46
C VAL A 77 7.87 -1.67 0.63
N PHE A 78 6.69 -2.02 0.10
CA PHE A 78 6.54 -3.10 -0.88
C PHE A 78 6.12 -2.46 -2.19
N HIS A 79 7.04 -2.41 -3.13
CA HIS A 79 6.79 -1.77 -4.42
C HIS A 79 6.36 -2.82 -5.44
N LEU A 80 5.07 -2.95 -5.64
CA LEU A 80 4.48 -3.91 -6.57
C LEU A 80 4.05 -3.23 -7.86
N ALA A 81 4.74 -2.18 -8.26
CA ALA A 81 4.44 -1.49 -9.48
C ALA A 81 4.40 -2.50 -10.62
N ALA A 82 3.33 -2.45 -11.37
CA ALA A 82 3.09 -3.43 -12.40
C ALA A 82 4.22 -3.46 -13.41
N PHE A 83 4.77 -4.65 -13.61
CA PHE A 83 5.64 -4.86 -14.74
C PHE A 83 4.75 -4.94 -15.95
N LYS A 84 4.76 -3.91 -16.72
CA LYS A 84 4.03 -3.91 -17.98
C LYS A 84 4.95 -4.38 -19.06
N HIS A 85 4.48 -5.31 -19.80
CA HIS A 85 5.24 -5.86 -20.91
C HIS A 85 4.64 -5.45 -22.21
#